data_cbc0aed2a73a74376226cb977ce2bdd0
#
_entry.id   cbc0aed2a73a74376226cb977ce2bdd0
#
_cell.length_a   1.000
_cell.length_b   1.000
_cell.length_c   1.000
_cell.angle_alpha   90.00
_cell.angle_beta   90.00
_cell.angle_gamma   90.00
#
_symmetry.space_group_name_H-M   'P 1'
#
loop_
_entity.id
_entity.type
_entity.pdbx_description
1 polymer ?
#
loop_
_entity_poly.entity_id
_entity_poly.type
_entity_poly.pdbx_seq_one_letter_code
_entity_poly.pdbx_strand_id
1 'polypeptide(L)'
;MINLGVRVEFYEQVIEGELSKGYLGHVDRTEGYRAVAVPAVGQRIMAASLRVTERKPWVPLPGPDQLVVRYVEHHLVPERDGTVPAWWDSDDEPGATVVVHISLGTSRGGELLQRMVRQFVADGWGCTGPEGSELWEYGLQAREELRR
;
A
#
# COMPACT_ATOMS: atom_id res chain seq x y z
N MET A 1 -6.64 -19.43 -5.51
CA MET A 1 -6.06 -18.07 -5.57
C MET A 1 -6.14 -17.44 -4.20
N ILE A 2 -5.11 -16.73 -3.84
CA ILE A 2 -4.98 -16.06 -2.54
C ILE A 2 -5.39 -14.61 -2.68
N ASN A 3 -6.22 -14.14 -1.76
CA ASN A 3 -6.61 -12.74 -1.68
C ASN A 3 -5.51 -11.96 -0.94
N LEU A 4 -5.04 -10.87 -1.54
CA LEU A 4 -3.96 -10.05 -1.02
C LEU A 4 -4.39 -8.60 -0.85
N GLY A 5 -3.89 -7.99 0.23
CA GLY A 5 -3.76 -6.56 0.35
C GLY A 5 -2.35 -6.11 -0.03
N VAL A 6 -2.20 -4.84 -0.32
CA VAL A 6 -0.90 -4.23 -0.62
C VAL A 6 -0.77 -2.93 0.19
N ARG A 7 0.37 -2.74 0.82
CA ARG A 7 0.73 -1.49 1.46
C ARG A 7 2.03 -0.96 0.85
N VAL A 8 1.98 0.29 0.42
CA VAL A 8 3.14 1.00 -0.10
C VAL A 8 3.59 2.01 0.95
N GLU A 9 4.76 1.78 1.52
CA GLU A 9 5.37 2.69 2.51
C GLU A 9 6.37 3.59 1.82
N PHE A 10 6.26 4.88 2.08
CA PHE A 10 7.14 5.89 1.52
C PHE A 10 8.23 6.27 2.51
N TYR A 11 9.45 6.32 2.02
CA TYR A 11 10.63 6.68 2.80
C TYR A 11 11.45 7.72 2.06
N GLU A 12 12.20 8.52 2.80
CA GLU A 12 13.23 9.38 2.20
C GLU A 12 14.31 8.54 1.55
N GLN A 13 14.72 7.45 2.21
CA GLN A 13 15.75 6.55 1.70
C GLN A 13 15.40 5.09 1.98
N VAL A 14 15.35 4.30 0.94
CA VAL A 14 15.23 2.84 1.02
C VAL A 14 16.62 2.23 0.85
N ILE A 15 17.06 1.49 1.86
CA ILE A 15 18.38 0.86 1.89
C ILE A 15 18.19 -0.65 1.78
N GLU A 16 18.81 -1.25 0.77
CA GLU A 16 18.74 -2.70 0.57
C GLU A 16 19.50 -3.42 1.69
N GLY A 17 18.85 -4.41 2.31
CA GLY A 17 19.43 -5.18 3.42
C GLY A 17 19.47 -4.47 4.77
N GLU A 18 18.97 -3.23 4.86
CA GLU A 18 18.90 -2.45 6.09
C GLU A 18 17.51 -1.87 6.31
N LEU A 19 17.30 -1.28 7.48
CA LEU A 19 16.06 -0.53 7.73
C LEU A 19 16.03 0.73 6.88
N SER A 20 14.93 0.95 6.18
CA SER A 20 14.70 2.19 5.45
C SER A 20 14.61 3.37 6.41
N LYS A 21 15.05 4.56 5.97
CA LYS A 21 15.13 5.76 6.79
C LYS A 21 14.16 6.83 6.32
N GLY A 22 13.65 7.61 7.29
CA GLY A 22 12.79 8.74 6.99
C GLY A 22 11.41 8.31 6.53
N TYR A 23 10.69 7.57 7.38
CA TYR A 23 9.32 7.16 7.11
C TYR A 23 8.42 8.37 6.92
N LEU A 24 7.73 8.42 5.78
CA LEU A 24 6.85 9.52 5.39
C LEU A 24 5.37 9.19 5.55
N GLY A 25 5.02 7.93 5.56
CA GLY A 25 3.66 7.43 5.60
C GLY A 25 3.44 6.32 4.59
N HIS A 26 2.19 5.88 4.46
CA HIS A 26 1.86 4.80 3.54
C HIS A 26 0.47 4.97 2.92
N VAL A 27 0.28 4.28 1.82
CA VAL A 27 -1.04 4.03 1.25
C VAL A 27 -1.28 2.53 1.26
N ASP A 28 -2.52 2.12 1.44
CA ASP A 28 -2.85 0.70 1.50
C ASP A 28 -4.19 0.38 0.85
N ARG A 29 -4.27 -0.84 0.35
CA ARG A 29 -5.51 -1.47 -0.06
C ARG A 29 -5.52 -2.85 0.57
N THR A 30 -6.44 -3.07 1.51
CA THR A 30 -6.46 -4.26 2.37
C THR A 30 -6.91 -5.53 1.66
N GLU A 31 -7.56 -5.38 0.50
CA GLU A 31 -8.08 -6.52 -0.26
C GLU A 31 -8.23 -6.15 -1.74
N GLY A 32 -8.52 -7.14 -2.56
CA GLY A 32 -8.88 -6.91 -3.96
C GLY A 32 -7.81 -7.30 -4.96
N TYR A 33 -6.65 -7.76 -4.49
CA TYR A 33 -5.64 -8.38 -5.36
C TYR A 33 -5.69 -9.90 -5.20
N ARG A 34 -5.47 -10.60 -6.30
CA ARG A 34 -5.39 -12.05 -6.31
C ARG A 34 -4.04 -12.50 -6.83
N ALA A 35 -3.47 -13.49 -6.19
CA ALA A 35 -2.21 -14.09 -6.59
C ALA A 35 -2.27 -15.61 -6.50
N VAL A 36 -1.44 -16.27 -7.27
CA VAL A 36 -1.28 -17.73 -7.21
C VAL A 36 -0.65 -18.14 -5.89
N ALA A 37 0.29 -17.31 -5.42
CA ALA A 37 0.95 -17.48 -4.13
C ALA A 37 1.26 -16.12 -3.52
N VAL A 38 1.48 -16.07 -2.21
CA VAL A 38 1.91 -14.85 -1.53
C VAL A 38 3.35 -14.54 -1.96
N PRO A 39 3.62 -13.35 -2.54
CA PRO A 39 4.99 -12.96 -2.86
C PRO A 39 5.86 -12.95 -1.60
N ALA A 40 7.03 -13.56 -1.68
CA ALA A 40 7.98 -13.61 -0.56
C ALA A 40 8.87 -12.36 -0.51
N VAL A 41 9.47 -12.12 0.65
CA VAL A 41 10.43 -11.04 0.84
C VAL A 41 11.55 -11.14 -0.20
N GLY A 42 11.87 -10.04 -0.84
CA GLY A 42 12.86 -9.94 -1.89
C GLY A 42 12.33 -10.17 -3.30
N GLN A 43 11.14 -10.75 -3.44
CA GLN A 43 10.49 -10.88 -4.74
C GLN A 43 9.97 -9.52 -5.22
N ARG A 44 9.75 -9.42 -6.52
CA ARG A 44 9.34 -8.17 -7.16
C ARG A 44 7.90 -8.24 -7.63
N ILE A 45 7.21 -7.12 -7.46
CA ILE A 45 5.88 -6.89 -8.00
C ILE A 45 6.02 -5.81 -9.07
N MET A 46 5.43 -6.04 -10.22
CA MET A 46 5.35 -5.00 -11.24
C MET A 46 4.40 -3.90 -10.77
N ALA A 47 4.87 -2.66 -10.75
CA ALA A 47 4.03 -1.53 -10.32
C ALA A 47 2.76 -1.42 -11.16
N ALA A 48 2.84 -1.72 -12.45
CA ALA A 48 1.68 -1.71 -13.34
C ALA A 48 0.61 -2.74 -12.94
N SER A 49 0.97 -3.82 -12.25
CA SER A 49 0.00 -4.83 -11.80
C SER A 49 -0.92 -4.34 -10.69
N LEU A 50 -0.53 -3.28 -9.99
CA LEU A 50 -1.39 -2.65 -8.98
C LEU A 50 -2.57 -1.91 -9.58
N ARG A 51 -2.51 -1.56 -10.87
CA ARG A 51 -3.58 -0.91 -11.63
C ARG A 51 -4.18 0.31 -10.93
N VAL A 52 -3.29 1.13 -10.39
CA VAL A 52 -3.70 2.31 -9.62
C VAL A 52 -4.38 3.36 -10.49
N THR A 53 -4.22 3.28 -11.79
CA THR A 53 -4.85 4.20 -12.72
C THR A 53 -5.71 3.45 -13.72
N GLU A 54 -6.96 3.20 -13.37
CA GLU A 54 -7.95 2.67 -14.30
C GLU A 54 -8.61 3.77 -15.16
N ARG A 55 -8.27 5.03 -14.92
CA ARG A 55 -8.77 6.14 -15.71
C ARG A 55 -8.12 6.15 -17.09
N LYS A 56 -8.92 6.24 -18.11
CA LYS A 56 -8.45 6.42 -19.49
C LYS A 56 -8.28 7.91 -19.79
N PRO A 57 -7.19 8.35 -20.45
CA PRO A 57 -6.05 7.51 -20.85
C PRO A 57 -5.21 7.06 -19.64
N TRP A 58 -4.56 5.92 -19.79
CA TRP A 58 -3.68 5.39 -18.76
C TRP A 58 -2.55 6.37 -18.44
N VAL A 59 -2.50 6.84 -17.21
CA VAL A 59 -1.36 7.59 -16.68
C VAL A 59 -0.58 6.63 -15.80
N PRO A 60 0.67 6.26 -16.17
CA PRO A 60 1.47 5.37 -15.34
C PRO A 60 1.70 5.99 -13.97
N LEU A 61 1.66 5.14 -12.93
CA LEU A 61 2.04 5.58 -11.60
C LEU A 61 3.49 6.10 -11.64
N PRO A 62 3.75 7.34 -11.19
CA PRO A 62 5.13 7.82 -11.11
C PRO A 62 5.91 6.99 -10.09
N GLY A 63 7.17 6.71 -10.39
CA GLY A 63 8.05 5.94 -9.50
C GLY A 63 8.66 4.74 -10.19
N PRO A 64 9.20 3.78 -9.43
CA PRO A 64 9.87 2.60 -9.99
C PRO A 64 8.89 1.66 -10.66
N ASP A 65 9.36 1.00 -11.74
CA ASP A 65 8.55 0.00 -12.46
C ASP A 65 8.35 -1.29 -11.68
N GLN A 66 9.30 -1.62 -10.81
CA GLN A 66 9.29 -2.81 -9.98
C GLN A 66 9.37 -2.45 -8.50
N LEU A 67 8.54 -3.11 -7.71
CA LEU A 67 8.46 -2.90 -6.28
C LEU A 67 8.95 -4.17 -5.58
N VAL A 68 9.96 -4.04 -4.72
CA VAL A 68 10.52 -5.16 -3.98
C VAL A 68 9.71 -5.38 -2.71
N VAL A 69 9.27 -6.61 -2.48
CA VAL A 69 8.57 -6.99 -1.26
C VAL A 69 9.55 -6.93 -0.08
N ARG A 70 9.25 -6.11 0.90
CA ARG A 70 10.11 -5.92 2.09
C ARG A 70 9.70 -6.84 3.23
N TYR A 71 8.41 -7.01 3.43
CA TYR A 71 7.84 -7.97 4.37
C TYR A 71 6.40 -8.30 4.01
N VAL A 72 5.87 -9.32 4.67
CA VAL A 72 4.50 -9.79 4.47
C VAL A 72 3.85 -9.91 5.83
N GLU A 73 2.68 -9.30 5.97
CA GLU A 73 1.82 -9.44 7.14
C GLU A 73 0.74 -10.47 6.83
N HIS A 74 0.70 -11.55 7.59
CA HIS A 74 -0.33 -12.56 7.45
C HIS A 74 -1.51 -12.28 8.38
N HIS A 75 -2.70 -12.31 7.81
CA HIS A 75 -3.94 -12.16 8.56
C HIS A 75 -4.54 -13.54 8.80
N LEU A 76 -4.44 -13.99 10.04
CA LEU A 76 -4.92 -15.30 10.43
C LEU A 76 -6.37 -15.22 10.88
N VAL A 77 -7.16 -16.20 10.50
CA VAL A 77 -8.52 -16.36 10.98
C VAL A 77 -8.55 -17.63 11.82
N PRO A 78 -8.96 -17.53 13.10
CA PRO A 78 -9.02 -18.71 13.95
C PRO A 78 -10.09 -19.70 13.47
N GLU A 79 -9.79 -20.97 13.55
CA GLU A 79 -10.76 -22.01 13.27
C GLU A 79 -11.86 -22.02 14.34
N ARG A 80 -13.13 -22.07 13.92
CA ARG A 80 -14.24 -22.13 14.86
C ARG A 80 -14.42 -23.54 15.42
N ASP A 81 -14.00 -23.71 16.66
CA ASP A 81 -14.18 -24.96 17.41
C ASP A 81 -15.06 -24.80 18.66
N GLY A 82 -15.75 -23.64 18.79
CA GLY A 82 -16.54 -23.34 19.97
C GLY A 82 -15.78 -22.70 21.12
N THR A 83 -14.45 -22.58 21.00
CA THR A 83 -13.61 -21.87 22.00
C THR A 83 -13.44 -20.41 21.66
N VAL A 84 -13.74 -20.01 20.44
CA VAL A 84 -13.64 -18.64 19.97
C VAL A 84 -14.87 -17.84 20.44
N PRO A 85 -14.69 -16.65 21.03
CA PRO A 85 -15.83 -15.82 21.43
C PRO A 85 -16.76 -15.51 20.27
N ALA A 86 -18.06 -15.47 20.54
CA ALA A 86 -19.07 -15.23 19.51
C ALA A 86 -18.95 -13.85 18.85
N TRP A 87 -18.31 -12.88 19.51
CA TRP A 87 -18.06 -11.55 18.95
C TRP A 87 -16.88 -11.50 17.96
N TRP A 88 -16.08 -12.57 17.92
CA TRP A 88 -15.01 -12.67 16.92
C TRP A 88 -15.64 -13.00 15.58
N ASP A 89 -15.52 -12.09 14.63
CA ASP A 89 -16.11 -12.26 13.32
C ASP A 89 -15.45 -13.42 12.57
N SER A 90 -16.28 -14.37 12.19
CA SER A 90 -15.83 -15.59 11.52
C SER A 90 -16.04 -15.56 10.01
N ASP A 91 -16.64 -14.50 9.48
CA ASP A 91 -16.85 -14.37 8.05
C ASP A 91 -15.59 -13.78 7.36
N ASP A 92 -14.61 -13.36 8.17
CA ASP A 92 -13.33 -12.94 7.67
C ASP A 92 -12.56 -14.10 7.06
N GLU A 93 -12.06 -13.93 5.87
CA GLU A 93 -11.18 -14.89 5.22
C GLU A 93 -9.71 -14.59 5.56
N PRO A 94 -8.88 -15.65 5.72
CA PRO A 94 -7.46 -15.46 5.89
C PRO A 94 -6.85 -14.80 4.65
N GLY A 95 -5.87 -13.97 4.87
CA GLY A 95 -5.21 -13.24 3.80
C GLY A 95 -3.82 -12.79 4.20
N ALA A 96 -3.22 -12.00 3.36
CA ALA A 96 -1.94 -11.39 3.63
C ALA A 96 -1.87 -10.00 3.03
N THR A 97 -1.11 -9.12 3.65
CA THR A 97 -0.74 -7.82 3.10
C THR A 97 0.73 -7.83 2.74
N VAL A 98 1.01 -7.55 1.49
CA VAL A 98 2.37 -7.42 0.97
C VAL A 98 2.81 -5.98 1.14
N VAL A 99 3.97 -5.76 1.73
CA VAL A 99 4.50 -4.42 2.00
C VAL A 99 5.71 -4.15 1.13
N VAL A 100 5.64 -3.06 0.38
CA VAL A 100 6.73 -2.57 -0.47
C VAL A 100 7.14 -1.17 -0.01
N HIS A 101 8.40 -0.82 -0.22
CA HIS A 101 8.92 0.50 0.12
C HIS A 101 9.29 1.26 -1.15
N ILE A 102 8.98 2.54 -1.17
CA ILE A 102 9.38 3.45 -2.23
C ILE A 102 10.23 4.57 -1.63
N SER A 103 11.39 4.79 -2.24
CA SER A 103 12.28 5.90 -1.89
C SER A 103 11.91 7.12 -2.72
N LEU A 104 11.71 8.25 -2.06
CA LEU A 104 11.34 9.50 -2.74
C LEU A 104 12.49 10.51 -2.78
N GLY A 105 13.51 10.30 -1.96
CA GLY A 105 14.57 11.29 -1.78
C GLY A 105 14.07 12.54 -1.05
N THR A 106 14.99 13.41 -0.69
CA THR A 106 14.67 14.64 0.06
C THR A 106 14.32 15.82 -0.84
N SER A 107 14.91 15.90 -2.05
CA SER A 107 14.78 17.05 -2.93
C SER A 107 13.62 16.97 -3.93
N ARG A 108 13.03 15.80 -4.12
CA ARG A 108 11.95 15.57 -5.10
C ARG A 108 10.70 14.94 -4.49
N GLY A 109 10.71 14.69 -3.18
CA GLY A 109 9.67 13.97 -2.50
C GLY A 109 8.30 14.66 -2.56
N GLY A 110 8.27 15.98 -2.40
CA GLY A 110 7.03 16.74 -2.30
C GLY A 110 6.13 16.60 -3.51
N GLU A 111 6.60 16.92 -4.71
CA GLU A 111 5.78 16.86 -5.92
C GLU A 111 5.46 15.42 -6.33
N LEU A 112 6.46 14.55 -6.32
CA LEU A 112 6.27 13.15 -6.66
C LEU A 112 5.32 12.46 -5.67
N LEU A 113 5.52 12.69 -4.37
CA LEU A 113 4.66 12.15 -3.33
C LEU A 113 3.21 12.63 -3.50
N GLN A 114 3.01 13.92 -3.75
CA GLN A 114 1.68 14.48 -3.97
C GLN A 114 0.96 13.80 -5.14
N ARG A 115 1.66 13.62 -6.26
CA ARG A 115 1.11 12.95 -7.44
C ARG A 115 0.75 11.49 -7.16
N MET A 116 1.62 10.77 -6.47
CA MET A 116 1.39 9.37 -6.12
C MET A 116 0.20 9.23 -5.18
N VAL A 117 0.15 10.03 -4.12
CA VAL A 117 -0.96 10.01 -3.17
C VAL A 117 -2.29 10.31 -3.86
N ARG A 118 -2.30 11.31 -4.73
CA ARG A 118 -3.51 11.65 -5.50
C ARG A 118 -4.01 10.47 -6.33
N GLN A 119 -3.11 9.77 -7.01
CA GLN A 119 -3.49 8.61 -7.83
C GLN A 119 -3.99 7.45 -6.97
N PHE A 120 -3.30 7.11 -5.89
CA PHE A 120 -3.73 6.05 -4.98
C PHE A 120 -5.08 6.34 -4.35
N VAL A 121 -5.29 7.53 -3.85
CA VAL A 121 -6.55 7.92 -3.21
C VAL A 121 -7.70 7.92 -4.23
N ALA A 122 -7.45 8.39 -5.45
CA ALA A 122 -8.44 8.36 -6.53
C ALA A 122 -8.87 6.94 -6.89
N ASP A 123 -7.99 5.96 -6.72
CA ASP A 123 -8.26 4.54 -6.96
C ASP A 123 -8.82 3.81 -5.73
N GLY A 124 -9.14 4.52 -4.67
CA GLY A 124 -9.79 3.96 -3.48
C GLY A 124 -8.85 3.46 -2.39
N TRP A 125 -7.55 3.75 -2.49
CA TRP A 125 -6.59 3.39 -1.46
C TRP A 125 -6.73 4.29 -0.24
N GLY A 126 -6.52 3.71 0.95
CA GLY A 126 -6.36 4.48 2.17
C GLY A 126 -5.00 5.17 2.20
N CYS A 127 -4.93 6.27 2.92
CA CYS A 127 -3.69 7.03 3.07
C CYS A 127 -3.49 7.37 4.54
N THR A 128 -2.35 7.02 5.10
CA THR A 128 -2.01 7.23 6.50
C THR A 128 -0.59 7.80 6.60
N GLY A 129 -0.44 8.85 7.38
CA GLY A 129 0.84 9.46 7.67
C GLY A 129 0.83 10.10 9.04
N PRO A 130 2.01 10.47 9.57
CA PRO A 130 2.08 11.25 10.79
C PRO A 130 1.27 12.55 10.66
N GLU A 131 0.49 12.88 11.67
CA GLU A 131 -0.33 14.09 11.68
C GLU A 131 0.53 15.33 11.38
N GLY A 132 0.08 16.16 10.44
CA GLY A 132 0.80 17.35 10.02
C GLY A 132 1.94 17.09 9.03
N SER A 133 2.19 15.83 8.64
CA SER A 133 3.18 15.51 7.61
C SER A 133 2.68 15.87 6.21
N GLU A 134 3.60 15.96 5.25
CA GLU A 134 3.25 16.21 3.84
C GLU A 134 2.27 15.14 3.31
N LEU A 135 2.53 13.87 3.59
CA LEU A 135 1.67 12.80 3.13
C LEU A 135 0.26 12.91 3.71
N TRP A 136 0.15 13.26 4.97
CA TRP A 136 -1.14 13.48 5.62
C TRP A 136 -1.93 14.61 4.96
N GLU A 137 -1.26 15.74 4.67
CA GLU A 137 -1.85 16.89 3.96
C GLU A 137 -2.29 16.51 2.54
N TYR A 138 -1.44 15.82 1.79
CA TYR A 138 -1.78 15.38 0.44
C TYR A 138 -2.96 14.40 0.43
N GLY A 139 -3.04 13.53 1.42
CA GLY A 139 -4.17 12.63 1.59
C GLY A 139 -5.49 13.36 1.81
N LEU A 140 -5.48 14.39 2.66
CA LEU A 140 -6.66 15.24 2.88
C LEU A 140 -7.08 15.98 1.60
N GLN A 141 -6.13 16.56 0.88
CA GLN A 141 -6.40 17.27 -0.38
C GLN A 141 -6.99 16.33 -1.43
N ALA A 142 -6.43 15.14 -1.58
CA ALA A 142 -6.91 14.16 -2.54
C ALA A 142 -8.34 13.70 -2.23
N ARG A 143 -8.68 13.49 -0.97
CA ARG A 143 -10.04 13.14 -0.55
C ARG A 143 -11.04 14.26 -0.81
N GLU A 144 -10.63 15.51 -0.59
CA GLU A 144 -11.47 16.66 -0.92
C GLU A 144 -11.76 16.74 -2.41
N GLU A 145 -10.77 16.52 -3.25
CA GLU A 145 -10.94 16.49 -4.71
C GLU A 145 -11.99 15.46 -5.16
N LEU A 146 -12.04 14.31 -4.49
CA LEU A 146 -13.04 13.27 -4.79
C LEU A 146 -14.47 13.66 -4.40
N ARG A 147 -14.64 14.58 -3.47
CA ARG A 147 -15.96 15.03 -3.00
C ARG A 147 -16.58 16.12 -3.88
N ARG A 148 -15.82 16.67 -4.80
CA ARG A 148 -16.27 17.75 -5.70
C ARG A 148 -16.98 17.24 -6.95
#